data_36f41d8eb3f5bee1752306de00642940
#
_entry.id   36f41d8eb3f5bee1752306de00642940
#
_cell.length_a   1.000
_cell.length_b   1.000
_cell.length_c   1.000
_cell.angle_alpha   90.00
_cell.angle_beta   90.00
_cell.angle_gamma   90.00
#
_symmetry.space_group_name_H-M   'P 1'
#
loop_
_entity.id
_entity.type
_entity.pdbx_description
1 polymer ?
#
loop_
_entity_poly.entity_id
_entity_poly.type
_entity_poly.pdbx_seq_one_letter_code
_entity_poly.pdbx_strand_id
1 'polypeptide(L)'
;MSEGTISRVGSGVEEFLFREAELLDENRLREWLGLLTEDVRYQVPIRISKEQGAEPGITGVATDGFHLDEDHESLEMRVERIETGFAWAEDPPSRLRHFVTNVRIEPSSEGEEELAVRSNVLVYRSRWDGPRYELLSAERRDLLRRVDGDWKLARREVILDSTALPTHNLSFLF
;
A
#
# COMPACT_ATOMS: atom_id res chain seq x y z
N MET A 1 8.43 -19.37 -19.62
CA MET A 1 7.86 -18.13 -20.21
C MET A 1 8.93 -17.48 -21.09
N SER A 2 8.55 -17.03 -22.29
CA SER A 2 9.52 -16.33 -23.18
C SER A 2 9.84 -14.93 -22.66
N GLU A 3 11.02 -14.38 -22.96
CA GLU A 3 11.44 -13.04 -22.54
C GLU A 3 10.42 -11.94 -22.92
N GLY A 4 9.74 -12.07 -24.06
CA GLY A 4 8.68 -11.16 -24.48
C GLY A 4 7.42 -11.19 -23.61
N THR A 5 7.13 -12.32 -22.96
CA THR A 5 6.00 -12.46 -22.03
C THR A 5 6.32 -11.81 -20.68
N ILE A 6 7.54 -12.00 -20.18
CA ILE A 6 8.02 -11.38 -18.93
C ILE A 6 8.03 -9.86 -19.05
N SER A 7 8.48 -9.31 -20.20
CA SER A 7 8.51 -7.87 -20.44
C SER A 7 7.10 -7.24 -20.46
N ARG A 8 6.10 -7.91 -21.04
CA ARG A 8 4.71 -7.42 -21.09
C ARG A 8 4.01 -7.52 -19.73
N VAL A 9 4.27 -8.56 -18.99
CA VAL A 9 3.72 -8.72 -17.62
C VAL A 9 4.33 -7.67 -16.71
N GLY A 10 5.65 -7.44 -16.80
CA GLY A 10 6.34 -6.40 -16.03
C GLY A 10 5.76 -5.01 -16.27
N SER A 11 5.56 -4.62 -17.52
CA SER A 11 4.99 -3.31 -17.86
C SER A 11 3.54 -3.14 -17.34
N GLY A 12 2.74 -4.19 -17.35
CA GLY A 12 1.36 -4.14 -16.82
C GLY A 12 1.30 -4.00 -15.30
N VAL A 13 2.25 -4.59 -14.57
CA VAL A 13 2.36 -4.43 -13.11
C VAL A 13 2.83 -3.03 -12.74
N GLU A 14 3.85 -2.51 -13.42
CA GLU A 14 4.32 -1.14 -13.19
C GLU A 14 3.23 -0.12 -13.47
N GLU A 15 2.49 -0.28 -14.57
CA GLU A 15 1.35 0.57 -14.91
C GLU A 15 0.27 0.54 -13.83
N PHE A 16 -0.05 -0.66 -13.29
CA PHE A 16 -0.96 -0.80 -12.15
C PHE A 16 -0.50 0.00 -10.94
N LEU A 17 0.78 -0.14 -10.54
CA LEU A 17 1.34 0.55 -9.38
C LEU A 17 1.38 2.07 -9.56
N PHE A 18 1.68 2.55 -10.76
CA PHE A 18 1.69 3.99 -11.06
C PHE A 18 0.28 4.57 -11.12
N ARG A 19 -0.66 3.81 -11.71
CA ARG A 19 -2.08 4.20 -11.71
C ARG A 19 -2.65 4.27 -10.29
N GLU A 20 -2.31 3.30 -9.46
CA GLU A 20 -2.68 3.30 -8.04
C GLU A 20 -2.16 4.55 -7.32
N ALA A 21 -0.86 4.83 -7.47
CA ALA A 21 -0.23 6.01 -6.87
C ALA A 21 -0.90 7.32 -7.33
N GLU A 22 -1.22 7.45 -8.62
CA GLU A 22 -1.93 8.59 -9.18
C GLU A 22 -3.31 8.78 -8.51
N LEU A 23 -4.10 7.71 -8.38
CA LEU A 23 -5.42 7.78 -7.77
C LEU A 23 -5.37 8.19 -6.29
N LEU A 24 -4.39 7.68 -5.55
CA LEU A 24 -4.18 8.06 -4.15
C LEU A 24 -3.72 9.51 -4.01
N ASP A 25 -2.80 9.96 -4.86
CA ASP A 25 -2.28 11.33 -4.87
C ASP A 25 -3.36 12.37 -5.24
N GLU A 26 -4.26 12.00 -6.13
CA GLU A 26 -5.38 12.83 -6.59
C GLU A 26 -6.64 12.70 -5.71
N ASN A 27 -6.56 11.89 -4.64
CA ASN A 27 -7.68 11.61 -3.73
C ASN A 27 -8.92 11.02 -4.44
N ARG A 28 -8.71 10.25 -5.51
CA ARG A 28 -9.74 9.55 -6.29
C ARG A 28 -10.00 8.17 -5.70
N LEU A 29 -10.40 8.14 -4.43
CA LEU A 29 -10.44 6.94 -3.61
C LEU A 29 -11.50 5.93 -4.07
N ARG A 30 -12.63 6.40 -4.64
CA ARG A 30 -13.64 5.49 -5.23
C ARG A 30 -13.09 4.70 -6.42
N GLU A 31 -12.30 5.34 -7.26
CA GLU A 31 -11.65 4.66 -8.38
C GLU A 31 -10.55 3.72 -7.90
N TRP A 32 -9.84 4.12 -6.86
CA TRP A 32 -8.84 3.26 -6.21
C TRP A 32 -9.47 1.97 -5.65
N LEU A 33 -10.65 2.02 -5.00
CA LEU A 33 -11.37 0.82 -4.56
C LEU A 33 -11.65 -0.15 -5.72
N GLY A 34 -11.86 0.36 -6.92
CA GLY A 34 -12.04 -0.45 -8.14
C GLY A 34 -10.80 -1.27 -8.54
N LEU A 35 -9.61 -0.92 -8.02
CA LEU A 35 -8.38 -1.68 -8.22
C LEU A 35 -8.23 -2.86 -7.26
N LEU A 36 -9.13 -3.02 -6.29
CA LEU A 36 -9.07 -4.08 -5.27
C LEU A 36 -9.93 -5.28 -5.69
N THR A 37 -9.56 -6.45 -5.21
CA THR A 37 -10.46 -7.61 -5.24
C THR A 37 -11.46 -7.55 -4.10
N GLU A 38 -12.59 -8.26 -4.22
CA GLU A 38 -13.61 -8.32 -3.16
C GLU A 38 -13.09 -8.96 -1.86
N ASP A 39 -12.11 -9.86 -1.97
CA ASP A 39 -11.46 -10.57 -0.87
C ASP A 39 -10.14 -9.92 -0.44
N VAL A 40 -9.90 -8.67 -0.77
CA VAL A 40 -8.66 -7.97 -0.46
C VAL A 40 -8.34 -7.97 1.05
N ARG A 41 -7.06 -8.12 1.36
CA ARG A 41 -6.51 -7.92 2.71
C ARG A 41 -5.42 -6.85 2.65
N TYR A 42 -5.60 -5.78 3.41
CA TYR A 42 -4.69 -4.64 3.45
C TYR A 42 -4.17 -4.45 4.87
N GLN A 43 -2.89 -4.71 5.08
CA GLN A 43 -2.29 -4.75 6.40
C GLN A 43 -1.08 -3.83 6.51
N VAL A 44 -1.00 -3.11 7.62
CA VAL A 44 0.17 -2.34 8.04
C VAL A 44 0.56 -2.82 9.44
N PRO A 45 1.41 -3.87 9.54
CA PRO A 45 1.81 -4.41 10.82
C PRO A 45 2.68 -3.41 11.60
N ILE A 46 2.63 -3.49 12.93
CA ILE A 46 3.48 -2.67 13.80
C ILE A 46 4.92 -3.14 13.69
N ARG A 47 5.83 -2.20 13.39
CA ARG A 47 7.26 -2.48 13.38
C ARG A 47 7.80 -2.60 14.79
N ILE A 48 8.61 -3.64 15.04
CA ILE A 48 9.27 -3.90 16.31
C ILE A 48 10.77 -3.70 16.14
N SER A 49 11.40 -2.95 17.04
CA SER A 49 12.86 -2.89 17.08
C SER A 49 13.43 -4.23 17.53
N LYS A 50 14.38 -4.77 16.74
CA LYS A 50 15.13 -5.94 17.15
C LYS A 50 16.28 -5.54 18.05
N GLU A 51 16.42 -6.20 19.17
CA GLU A 51 17.63 -6.10 19.98
C GLU A 51 18.78 -6.86 19.30
N GLN A 52 20.01 -6.44 19.56
CA GLN A 52 21.19 -7.11 19.09
C GLN A 52 21.26 -8.51 19.76
N GLY A 53 21.25 -9.58 18.94
CA GLY A 53 21.22 -10.94 19.44
C GLY A 53 19.82 -11.60 19.46
N ALA A 54 18.79 -10.95 18.91
CA ALA A 54 17.49 -11.56 18.73
C ALA A 54 17.58 -12.84 17.90
N GLU A 55 16.78 -13.85 18.27
CA GLU A 55 16.72 -15.16 17.61
C GLU A 55 16.50 -15.03 16.08
N PRO A 56 17.13 -15.91 15.27
CA PRO A 56 16.84 -16.01 13.85
C PRO A 56 15.33 -16.28 13.63
N GLY A 57 14.70 -15.49 12.76
CA GLY A 57 13.27 -15.64 12.46
C GLY A 57 12.37 -14.54 13.04
N ILE A 58 12.85 -13.74 13.99
CA ILE A 58 12.12 -12.52 14.38
C ILE A 58 12.14 -11.55 13.20
N THR A 59 10.98 -11.33 12.59
CA THR A 59 10.84 -10.51 11.34
C THR A 59 11.00 -9.01 11.57
N GLY A 60 10.95 -8.54 12.82
CA GLY A 60 10.94 -7.11 13.15
C GLY A 60 9.57 -6.46 12.92
N VAL A 61 8.52 -7.25 12.77
CA VAL A 61 7.11 -6.85 12.73
C VAL A 61 6.32 -7.69 13.72
N ALA A 62 5.28 -7.12 14.32
CA ALA A 62 4.37 -7.81 15.21
C ALA A 62 3.54 -8.85 14.41
N THR A 63 3.25 -9.98 15.02
CA THR A 63 2.44 -11.04 14.42
C THR A 63 0.93 -10.80 14.59
N ASP A 64 0.55 -10.00 15.58
CA ASP A 64 -0.81 -9.77 16.03
C ASP A 64 -1.15 -8.30 16.30
N GLY A 65 -0.21 -7.39 15.97
CA GLY A 65 -0.39 -5.95 16.11
C GLY A 65 -0.30 -5.22 14.77
N PHE A 66 -1.36 -4.47 14.45
CA PHE A 66 -1.46 -3.74 13.19
C PHE A 66 -1.83 -2.28 13.42
N HIS A 67 -1.27 -1.39 12.61
CA HIS A 67 -1.76 -0.04 12.46
C HIS A 67 -3.03 0.00 11.61
N LEU A 68 -3.07 -0.86 10.58
CA LEU A 68 -4.23 -1.11 9.72
C LEU A 68 -4.33 -2.63 9.49
N ASP A 69 -5.52 -3.18 9.60
CA ASP A 69 -5.88 -4.54 9.22
C ASP A 69 -7.28 -4.49 8.62
N GLU A 70 -7.35 -4.25 7.32
CA GLU A 70 -8.56 -3.87 6.60
C GLU A 70 -8.90 -4.92 5.54
N ASP A 71 -10.18 -5.15 5.36
CA ASP A 71 -10.78 -5.85 4.23
C ASP A 71 -11.48 -4.85 3.29
N HIS A 72 -12.15 -5.34 2.26
CA HIS A 72 -12.82 -4.50 1.28
C HIS A 72 -13.89 -3.59 1.92
N GLU A 73 -14.71 -4.13 2.82
CA GLU A 73 -15.79 -3.39 3.48
C GLU A 73 -15.25 -2.27 4.38
N SER A 74 -14.23 -2.56 5.16
CA SER A 74 -13.61 -1.56 6.03
C SER A 74 -12.87 -0.47 5.25
N LEU A 75 -12.25 -0.81 4.11
CA LEU A 75 -11.66 0.17 3.18
C LEU A 75 -12.74 1.04 2.53
N GLU A 76 -13.87 0.47 2.13
CA GLU A 76 -14.99 1.23 1.59
C GLU A 76 -15.56 2.21 2.62
N MET A 77 -15.81 1.76 3.85
CA MET A 77 -16.24 2.64 4.95
C MET A 77 -15.23 3.76 5.24
N ARG A 78 -13.93 3.49 5.12
CA ARG A 78 -12.86 4.49 5.26
C ARG A 78 -12.95 5.55 4.17
N VAL A 79 -13.11 5.14 2.92
CA VAL A 79 -13.28 6.04 1.77
C VAL A 79 -14.53 6.90 1.93
N GLU A 80 -15.65 6.30 2.29
CA GLU A 80 -16.90 7.03 2.52
C GLU A 80 -16.76 8.10 3.61
N ARG A 81 -16.09 7.77 4.70
CA ARG A 81 -15.83 8.72 5.79
C ARG A 81 -14.97 9.90 5.36
N ILE A 82 -14.00 9.69 4.47
CA ILE A 82 -13.16 10.75 3.91
C ILE A 82 -14.00 11.65 3.00
N GLU A 83 -14.80 11.07 2.10
CA GLU A 83 -15.63 11.80 1.13
C GLU A 83 -16.76 12.61 1.78
N THR A 84 -17.35 12.11 2.85
CA THR A 84 -18.44 12.77 3.56
C THR A 84 -17.98 13.87 4.52
N GLY A 85 -16.67 14.14 4.61
CA GLY A 85 -16.11 15.16 5.48
C GLY A 85 -16.14 14.82 6.97
N PHE A 86 -16.55 13.61 7.35
CA PHE A 86 -16.47 13.14 8.74
C PHE A 86 -15.03 12.81 9.19
N ALA A 87 -14.08 12.79 8.26
CA ALA A 87 -12.65 12.67 8.57
C ALA A 87 -12.04 14.04 8.90
N TRP A 88 -12.40 14.62 10.01
CA TRP A 88 -11.93 15.95 10.48
C TRP A 88 -10.40 16.07 10.50
N ALA A 89 -9.71 14.96 10.63
CA ALA A 89 -8.25 14.90 10.56
C ALA A 89 -7.72 15.19 9.14
N GLU A 90 -8.57 15.16 8.10
CA GLU A 90 -8.25 15.42 6.69
C GLU A 90 -8.99 16.67 6.14
N ASP A 91 -9.41 17.60 6.99
CA ASP A 91 -9.95 18.88 6.56
C ASP A 91 -8.98 20.03 6.94
N PRO A 92 -8.37 20.73 5.97
CA PRO A 92 -8.34 20.42 4.53
C PRO A 92 -7.56 19.12 4.21
N PRO A 93 -7.85 18.49 3.05
CA PRO A 93 -7.18 17.26 2.63
C PRO A 93 -5.66 17.42 2.57
N SER A 94 -4.95 16.39 2.99
CA SER A 94 -3.49 16.33 2.82
C SER A 94 -3.13 16.26 1.33
N ARG A 95 -2.03 16.90 0.95
CA ARG A 95 -1.40 16.70 -0.35
C ARG A 95 -0.44 15.53 -0.22
N LEU A 96 -0.69 14.49 -0.98
CA LEU A 96 0.11 13.27 -0.99
C LEU A 96 0.94 13.18 -2.27
N ARG A 97 2.07 12.50 -2.18
CA ARG A 97 2.86 12.08 -3.33
C ARG A 97 3.52 10.75 -3.02
N HIS A 98 3.14 9.73 -3.80
CA HIS A 98 3.71 8.38 -3.71
C HIS A 98 4.85 8.23 -4.71
N PHE A 99 6.02 7.84 -4.22
CA PHE A 99 7.18 7.47 -5.03
C PHE A 99 7.36 5.96 -4.93
N VAL A 100 6.93 5.24 -5.96
CA VAL A 100 7.05 3.78 -6.02
C VAL A 100 8.33 3.42 -6.77
N THR A 101 9.12 2.52 -6.19
CA THR A 101 10.42 2.15 -6.76
C THR A 101 10.82 0.71 -6.38
N ASN A 102 11.93 0.22 -6.95
CA ASN A 102 12.52 -1.09 -6.66
C ASN A 102 11.53 -2.25 -6.86
N VAL A 103 10.70 -2.16 -7.89
CA VAL A 103 9.68 -3.17 -8.19
C VAL A 103 10.34 -4.50 -8.53
N ARG A 104 9.91 -5.56 -7.86
CA ARG A 104 10.28 -6.95 -8.09
C ARG A 104 9.02 -7.78 -8.26
N ILE A 105 8.98 -8.57 -9.31
CA ILE A 105 7.81 -9.37 -9.69
C ILE A 105 8.24 -10.83 -9.75
N GLU A 106 7.52 -11.68 -9.05
CA GLU A 106 7.73 -13.13 -9.02
C GLU A 106 6.38 -13.83 -9.23
N PRO A 107 6.35 -15.01 -9.87
CA PRO A 107 5.14 -15.83 -9.87
C PRO A 107 4.70 -16.13 -8.43
N SER A 108 3.41 -16.05 -8.17
CA SER A 108 2.86 -16.47 -6.87
C SER A 108 2.83 -17.98 -6.77
N SER A 109 3.04 -18.50 -5.57
CA SER A 109 2.77 -19.92 -5.26
C SER A 109 1.29 -20.19 -4.94
N GLU A 110 0.46 -19.16 -4.87
CA GLU A 110 -0.94 -19.24 -4.43
C GLU A 110 -1.91 -19.43 -5.61
N GLY A 111 -1.53 -19.01 -6.83
CA GLY A 111 -2.36 -19.17 -8.03
C GLY A 111 -1.60 -18.90 -9.33
N GLU A 112 -2.05 -19.52 -10.42
CA GLU A 112 -1.42 -19.35 -11.75
C GLU A 112 -1.60 -17.94 -12.33
N GLU A 113 -2.68 -17.25 -11.94
CA GLU A 113 -3.00 -15.87 -12.37
C GLU A 113 -2.65 -14.83 -11.30
N GLU A 114 -1.73 -15.18 -10.40
CA GLU A 114 -1.30 -14.31 -9.32
C GLU A 114 0.20 -14.02 -9.40
N LEU A 115 0.56 -12.81 -9.02
CA LEU A 115 1.94 -12.35 -8.95
C LEU A 115 2.23 -11.82 -7.55
N ALA A 116 3.35 -12.26 -7.00
CA ALA A 116 3.95 -11.65 -5.83
C ALA A 116 4.80 -10.46 -6.28
N VAL A 117 4.46 -9.28 -5.78
CA VAL A 117 5.15 -8.04 -6.14
C VAL A 117 5.72 -7.39 -4.88
N ARG A 118 7.02 -7.11 -4.90
CA ARG A 118 7.66 -6.29 -3.87
C ARG A 118 8.04 -4.94 -4.45
N SER A 119 7.80 -3.89 -3.71
CA SER A 119 8.21 -2.53 -4.06
C SER A 119 8.57 -1.74 -2.82
N ASN A 120 9.33 -0.68 -3.00
CA ASN A 120 9.52 0.33 -1.96
C ASN A 120 8.63 1.53 -2.27
N VAL A 121 8.04 2.10 -1.24
CA VAL A 121 7.26 3.32 -1.35
C VAL A 121 7.80 4.39 -0.41
N LEU A 122 7.91 5.61 -0.92
CA LEU A 122 8.11 6.81 -0.13
C LEU A 122 6.88 7.70 -0.31
N VAL A 123 6.19 8.02 0.78
CA VAL A 123 5.04 8.93 0.77
C VAL A 123 5.49 10.27 1.34
N TYR A 124 5.40 11.31 0.52
CA TYR A 124 5.47 12.69 0.96
C TYR A 124 4.08 13.18 1.29
N ARG A 125 3.90 13.77 2.47
CA ARG A 125 2.63 14.33 2.92
C ARG A 125 2.83 15.75 3.41
N SER A 126 2.03 16.68 2.91
CA SER A 126 1.97 18.04 3.42
C SER A 126 0.53 18.46 3.69
N ARG A 127 0.37 19.32 4.69
CA ARG A 127 -0.94 19.87 5.08
C ARG A 127 -0.80 21.37 5.29
N TRP A 128 -1.88 22.08 4.94
CA TRP A 128 -1.98 23.54 5.07
C TRP A 128 -0.87 24.29 4.29
N ASP A 129 -0.74 25.56 4.53
CA ASP A 129 0.23 26.44 3.85
C ASP A 129 1.55 26.57 4.63
N GLY A 130 1.77 25.69 5.60
CA GLY A 130 2.98 25.68 6.42
C GLY A 130 4.13 24.90 5.77
N PRO A 131 5.37 25.13 6.19
CA PRO A 131 6.56 24.46 5.64
C PRO A 131 6.74 23.04 6.16
N ARG A 132 5.81 22.52 6.96
CA ARG A 132 5.92 21.18 7.55
C ARG A 132 5.46 20.14 6.55
N TYR A 133 6.24 19.08 6.45
CA TYR A 133 5.91 17.89 5.69
C TYR A 133 6.27 16.64 6.51
N GLU A 134 5.71 15.52 6.12
CA GLU A 134 5.97 14.21 6.68
C GLU A 134 6.50 13.32 5.55
N LEU A 135 7.45 12.46 5.86
CA LEU A 135 7.97 11.44 4.97
C LEU A 135 7.81 10.09 5.63
N LEU A 136 7.17 9.16 4.92
CA LEU A 136 7.03 7.79 5.37
C LEU A 136 7.61 6.87 4.29
N SER A 137 8.53 6.01 4.68
CA SER A 137 9.06 4.97 3.80
C SER A 137 8.63 3.59 4.28
N ALA A 138 8.41 2.70 3.32
CA ALA A 138 7.99 1.33 3.57
C ALA A 138 8.41 0.37 2.44
N GLU A 139 8.56 -0.90 2.79
CA GLU A 139 8.47 -2.01 1.84
C GLU A 139 7.01 -2.42 1.69
N ARG A 140 6.54 -2.60 0.45
CA ARG A 140 5.25 -3.21 0.15
C ARG A 140 5.45 -4.62 -0.38
N ARG A 141 4.61 -5.52 0.09
CA ARG A 141 4.48 -6.90 -0.38
C ARG A 141 3.06 -7.11 -0.83
N ASP A 142 2.89 -7.16 -2.13
CA ASP A 142 1.59 -7.23 -2.78
C ASP A 142 1.37 -8.60 -3.40
N LEU A 143 0.12 -9.07 -3.37
CA LEU A 143 -0.39 -10.11 -4.23
C LEU A 143 -1.32 -9.45 -5.24
N LEU A 144 -0.94 -9.48 -6.50
CA LEU A 144 -1.80 -9.03 -7.59
C LEU A 144 -2.44 -10.24 -8.26
N ARG A 145 -3.76 -10.17 -8.46
CA ARG A 145 -4.57 -11.21 -9.12
C ARG A 145 -5.14 -10.66 -10.41
N ARG A 146 -5.20 -11.51 -11.44
CA ARG A 146 -5.84 -11.17 -12.68
C ARG A 146 -7.34 -11.40 -12.60
N VAL A 147 -8.13 -10.36 -12.83
CA VAL A 147 -9.60 -10.41 -12.82
C VAL A 147 -10.09 -9.73 -14.10
N ASP A 148 -10.83 -10.47 -14.92
CA ASP A 148 -11.37 -9.99 -16.20
C ASP A 148 -10.32 -9.39 -17.16
N GLY A 149 -9.08 -9.85 -17.04
CA GLY A 149 -7.96 -9.40 -17.88
C GLY A 149 -7.11 -8.29 -17.26
N ASP A 150 -7.55 -7.64 -16.18
CA ASP A 150 -6.85 -6.56 -15.49
C ASP A 150 -6.20 -7.04 -14.19
N TRP A 151 -5.14 -6.35 -13.77
CA TRP A 151 -4.54 -6.59 -12.45
C TRP A 151 -5.38 -5.92 -11.36
N LYS A 152 -5.61 -6.66 -10.27
CA LYS A 152 -6.22 -6.16 -9.05
C LYS A 152 -5.39 -6.54 -7.84
N LEU A 153 -5.42 -5.70 -6.81
CA LEU A 153 -4.76 -5.95 -5.53
C LEU A 153 -5.62 -6.92 -4.70
N ALA A 154 -5.08 -8.13 -4.44
CA ALA A 154 -5.71 -9.13 -3.59
C ALA A 154 -5.17 -9.13 -2.16
N ARG A 155 -3.90 -8.77 -1.97
CA ARG A 155 -3.29 -8.61 -0.64
C ARG A 155 -2.20 -7.57 -0.69
N ARG A 156 -2.10 -6.77 0.35
CA ARG A 156 -0.99 -5.86 0.61
C ARG A 156 -0.54 -5.95 2.06
N GLU A 157 0.74 -6.11 2.27
CA GLU A 157 1.42 -5.88 3.54
C GLU A 157 2.38 -4.71 3.38
N VAL A 158 2.20 -3.66 4.21
CA VAL A 158 3.05 -2.47 4.21
C VAL A 158 3.93 -2.49 5.45
N ILE A 159 5.22 -2.71 5.29
CA ILE A 159 6.18 -2.74 6.38
C ILE A 159 6.88 -1.39 6.47
N LEU A 160 6.44 -0.58 7.43
CA LEU A 160 7.04 0.74 7.68
C LEU A 160 8.49 0.62 8.14
N ASP A 161 9.34 1.55 7.72
CA ASP A 161 10.75 1.59 8.17
C ASP A 161 10.90 2.19 9.57
N SER A 162 9.90 2.95 10.03
CA SER A 162 9.86 3.55 11.35
C SER A 162 9.07 2.72 12.35
N THR A 163 9.57 2.56 13.57
CA THR A 163 8.85 1.93 14.68
C THR A 163 7.84 2.89 15.32
N ALA A 164 8.13 4.19 15.30
CA ALA A 164 7.20 5.24 15.69
C ALA A 164 6.71 5.96 14.44
N LEU A 165 5.40 6.14 14.32
CA LEU A 165 4.81 6.82 13.16
C LEU A 165 5.25 8.28 13.14
N PRO A 166 5.91 8.76 12.07
CA PRO A 166 6.29 10.17 11.93
C PRO A 166 5.09 11.03 11.45
N THR A 167 3.88 10.60 11.76
CA THR A 167 2.62 11.24 11.36
C THR A 167 1.62 11.21 12.50
N HIS A 168 0.72 12.20 12.53
CA HIS A 168 -0.31 12.28 13.56
C HIS A 168 -1.42 11.22 13.41
N ASN A 169 -1.61 10.70 12.19
CA ASN A 169 -2.58 9.67 11.89
C ASN A 169 -2.21 8.95 10.57
N LEU A 170 -2.79 7.78 10.37
CA LEU A 170 -2.79 7.03 9.11
C LEU A 170 -4.15 7.17 8.42
N SER A 171 -4.52 8.40 8.07
CA SER A 171 -5.75 8.69 7.33
C SER A 171 -5.61 8.50 5.82
N PHE A 172 -4.40 8.22 5.35
CA PHE A 172 -4.08 7.93 3.95
C PHE A 172 -3.64 6.45 3.80
N LEU A 173 -3.51 6.02 2.57
CA LEU A 173 -3.10 4.67 2.18
C LEU A 173 -1.72 4.71 1.53
N PHE A 174 -1.05 3.54 1.43
CA PHE A 174 0.31 3.40 0.92
C PHE A 174 0.35 2.71 -0.43
#